data_b13d37e7e761b7ae17db1b87262d7448
#
_entry.id   b13d37e7e761b7ae17db1b87262d7448
#
_cell.length_a   1.000
_cell.length_b   1.000
_cell.length_c   1.000
_cell.angle_alpha   90.00
_cell.angle_beta   90.00
_cell.angle_gamma   90.00
#
_symmetry.space_group_name_H-M   'P 1'
#
loop_
_entity.id
_entity.type
_entity.pdbx_description
1 polymer ?
#
loop_
_entity_poly.entity_id
_entity_poly.type
_entity_poly.pdbx_seq_one_letter_code
_entity_poly.pdbx_strand_id
1 'polypeptide(L)'
;IYGPAWYRYAKGYDKRIEQLPSDEAEKAQRNRIAGDYLADHLHEAPTILMFVADPKMMAITDAKLDRVSMVGGGSVYTAVQNAMLAARTEGLGCVLTTLHCLAEDEVKEALEIPEGWATLAMVPLGYPIGSGHGPITRQSAAALAFDDAFGVAWS
;
A
#
# COMPACT_ATOMS: atom_id res chain seq x y z
N ILE A 1 9.09 -13.96 -5.89
CA ILE A 1 9.58 -12.75 -5.20
C ILE A 1 8.60 -12.33 -4.09
N TYR A 2 7.36 -11.95 -4.41
CA TYR A 2 6.41 -11.35 -3.47
C TYR A 2 6.00 -12.27 -2.30
N GLY A 3 5.66 -13.53 -2.54
CA GLY A 3 5.24 -14.48 -1.50
C GLY A 3 6.25 -14.64 -0.37
N PRO A 4 7.53 -14.94 -0.64
CA PRO A 4 8.58 -14.99 0.39
C PRO A 4 8.75 -13.67 1.16
N ALA A 5 8.61 -12.52 0.52
CA ALA A 5 8.66 -11.21 1.17
C ALA A 5 7.48 -11.01 2.13
N TRP A 6 6.25 -11.37 1.69
CA TRP A 6 5.07 -11.35 2.52
C TRP A 6 5.22 -12.22 3.77
N TYR A 7 5.57 -13.50 3.62
CA TYR A 7 5.65 -14.42 4.75
C TYR A 7 6.73 -14.05 5.76
N ARG A 8 7.80 -13.38 5.33
CA ARG A 8 8.80 -12.79 6.23
C ARG A 8 8.21 -11.66 7.07
N TYR A 9 7.46 -10.75 6.44
CA TYR A 9 6.76 -9.65 7.10
C TYR A 9 5.66 -10.15 8.04
N ALA A 10 4.88 -11.13 7.60
CA ALA A 10 3.73 -11.68 8.30
C ALA A 10 4.07 -12.26 9.67
N LYS A 11 5.27 -12.83 9.86
CA LYS A 11 5.73 -13.32 11.18
C LYS A 11 5.74 -12.22 12.25
N GLY A 12 6.10 -10.98 11.88
CA GLY A 12 6.04 -9.84 12.79
C GLY A 12 4.61 -9.34 13.01
N TYR A 13 3.79 -9.43 11.98
CA TYR A 13 2.38 -9.06 12.03
C TYR A 13 1.57 -9.98 12.94
N ASP A 14 1.80 -11.30 12.86
CA ASP A 14 1.17 -12.29 13.72
C ASP A 14 1.42 -12.00 15.22
N LYS A 15 2.68 -11.72 15.60
CA LYS A 15 3.03 -11.33 16.97
C LYS A 15 2.32 -10.05 17.43
N ARG A 16 2.07 -9.12 16.53
CA ARG A 16 1.33 -7.90 16.83
C ARG A 16 -0.15 -8.19 17.06
N ILE A 17 -0.76 -9.07 16.27
CA ILE A 17 -2.16 -9.47 16.42
C ILE A 17 -2.41 -10.04 17.83
N GLU A 18 -1.50 -10.85 18.36
CA GLU A 18 -1.60 -11.44 19.70
C GLU A 18 -1.68 -10.39 20.82
N GLN A 19 -1.24 -9.15 20.57
CA GLN A 19 -1.20 -8.05 21.55
C GLN A 19 -2.37 -7.07 21.40
N LEU A 20 -3.22 -7.22 20.38
CA LEU A 20 -4.33 -6.32 20.12
C LEU A 20 -5.58 -6.67 20.95
N PRO A 21 -6.44 -5.68 21.26
CA PRO A 21 -7.80 -5.93 21.73
C PRO A 21 -8.57 -6.81 20.74
N SER A 22 -9.58 -7.54 21.22
CA SER A 22 -10.29 -8.58 20.45
C SER A 22 -10.88 -8.10 19.13
N ASP A 23 -11.51 -6.93 19.11
CA ASP A 23 -12.12 -6.31 17.92
C ASP A 23 -11.08 -5.86 16.87
N GLU A 24 -9.97 -5.30 17.34
CA GLU A 24 -8.84 -4.95 16.47
C GLU A 24 -8.11 -6.20 15.96
N ALA A 25 -7.96 -7.22 16.82
CA ALA A 25 -7.34 -8.49 16.46
C ALA A 25 -8.13 -9.22 15.36
N GLU A 26 -9.47 -9.25 15.43
CA GLU A 26 -10.30 -9.83 14.37
C GLU A 26 -10.13 -9.11 13.03
N LYS A 27 -10.08 -7.79 13.04
CA LYS A 27 -9.83 -6.99 11.82
C LYS A 27 -8.45 -7.27 11.25
N ALA A 28 -7.44 -7.30 12.12
CA ALA A 28 -6.07 -7.59 11.73
C ALA A 28 -5.94 -9.02 11.18
N GLN A 29 -6.63 -10.00 11.76
CA GLN A 29 -6.65 -11.36 11.25
C GLN A 29 -7.28 -11.48 9.87
N ARG A 30 -8.39 -10.77 9.60
CA ARG A 30 -8.97 -10.71 8.25
C ARG A 30 -7.99 -10.14 7.24
N ASN A 31 -7.26 -9.09 7.61
CA ASN A 31 -6.22 -8.50 6.75
C ASN A 31 -5.06 -9.48 6.52
N ARG A 32 -4.71 -10.26 7.55
CA ARG A 32 -3.67 -11.30 7.48
C ARG A 32 -4.04 -12.37 6.45
N ILE A 33 -5.27 -12.87 6.52
CA ILE A 33 -5.82 -13.87 5.57
C ILE A 33 -5.85 -13.31 4.15
N ALA A 34 -6.30 -12.06 3.97
CA ALA A 34 -6.32 -11.41 2.67
C ALA A 34 -4.91 -11.22 2.09
N GLY A 35 -3.93 -10.95 2.95
CA GLY A 35 -2.53 -10.85 2.55
C GLY A 35 -1.93 -12.19 2.13
N ASP A 36 -2.27 -13.28 2.82
CA ASP A 36 -1.87 -14.64 2.42
C ASP A 36 -2.43 -14.99 1.05
N TYR A 37 -3.73 -14.73 0.86
CA TYR A 37 -4.37 -14.96 -0.42
C TYR A 37 -3.66 -14.20 -1.56
N LEU A 38 -3.38 -12.92 -1.35
CA LEU A 38 -2.65 -12.12 -2.35
C LEU A 38 -1.26 -12.70 -2.62
N ALA A 39 -0.54 -13.11 -1.58
CA ALA A 39 0.80 -13.66 -1.73
C ALA A 39 0.83 -14.98 -2.52
N ASP A 40 -0.16 -15.82 -2.32
CA ASP A 40 -0.26 -17.11 -2.97
C ASP A 40 -0.80 -17.01 -4.41
N HIS A 41 -1.68 -16.02 -4.67
CA HIS A 41 -2.42 -15.87 -5.92
C HIS A 41 -2.01 -14.66 -6.77
N LEU A 42 -0.95 -13.94 -6.40
CA LEU A 42 -0.51 -12.75 -7.15
C LEU A 42 -0.23 -13.06 -8.63
N HIS A 43 0.24 -14.27 -8.92
CA HIS A 43 0.53 -14.74 -10.28
C HIS A 43 -0.72 -14.91 -11.16
N GLU A 44 -1.91 -14.93 -10.56
CA GLU A 44 -3.20 -15.01 -11.28
C GLU A 44 -3.70 -13.62 -11.70
N ALA A 45 -3.11 -12.54 -11.19
CA ALA A 45 -3.48 -11.20 -11.59
C ALA A 45 -3.12 -10.97 -13.06
N PRO A 46 -4.09 -10.62 -13.92
CA PRO A 46 -3.85 -10.48 -15.36
C PRO A 46 -2.93 -9.30 -15.71
N THR A 47 -2.86 -8.33 -14.81
CA THR A 47 -2.01 -7.13 -14.97
C THR A 47 -1.50 -6.68 -13.61
N ILE A 48 -0.24 -6.26 -13.57
CA ILE A 48 0.37 -5.62 -12.41
C ILE A 48 0.96 -4.30 -12.85
N LEU A 49 0.52 -3.19 -12.26
CA LEU A 49 1.17 -1.89 -12.43
C LEU A 49 2.28 -1.75 -11.41
N MET A 50 3.50 -1.49 -11.88
CA MET A 50 4.63 -1.14 -11.04
C MET A 50 4.93 0.34 -11.18
N PHE A 51 4.84 1.08 -10.09
CA PHE A 51 5.17 2.51 -10.03
C PHE A 51 6.61 2.68 -9.61
N VAL A 52 7.37 3.30 -10.47
CA VAL A 52 8.81 3.54 -10.29
C VAL A 52 9.14 5.02 -10.46
N ALA A 53 10.19 5.48 -9.82
CA ALA A 53 10.67 6.84 -9.99
C ALA A 53 12.19 6.92 -9.84
N ASP A 54 12.78 7.94 -10.46
CA ASP A 54 14.17 8.33 -10.19
C ASP A 54 14.18 9.23 -8.93
N PRO A 55 14.76 8.79 -7.80
CA PRO A 55 14.82 9.59 -6.57
C PRO A 55 15.55 10.93 -6.76
N LYS A 56 16.44 11.04 -7.74
CA LYS A 56 17.16 12.29 -8.05
C LYS A 56 16.22 13.38 -8.58
N MET A 57 15.08 12.99 -9.14
CA MET A 57 14.07 13.91 -9.64
C MET A 57 13.05 14.32 -8.57
N MET A 58 13.15 13.77 -7.37
CA MET A 58 12.22 14.04 -6.26
C MET A 58 12.70 15.20 -5.40
N ALA A 59 11.83 16.17 -5.15
CA ALA A 59 12.05 17.22 -4.14
C ALA A 59 11.65 16.72 -2.75
N ILE A 60 12.58 16.11 -2.03
CA ILE A 60 12.34 15.60 -0.66
C ILE A 60 12.65 16.73 0.34
N THR A 61 11.69 17.61 0.55
CA THR A 61 11.85 18.84 1.34
C THR A 61 12.08 18.59 2.84
N ASP A 62 11.74 17.43 3.33
CA ASP A 62 11.93 17.02 4.73
C ASP A 62 13.15 16.10 4.97
N ALA A 63 14.05 15.98 3.98
CA ALA A 63 15.22 15.10 4.07
C ALA A 63 16.22 15.49 5.17
N LYS A 64 16.18 16.75 5.65
CA LYS A 64 17.08 17.25 6.72
C LYS A 64 16.45 17.27 8.11
N LEU A 65 15.22 16.81 8.24
CA LEU A 65 14.55 16.71 9.54
C LEU A 65 15.01 15.45 10.27
N ASP A 66 15.09 15.54 11.60
CA ASP A 66 15.46 14.41 12.47
C ASP A 66 14.26 13.47 12.67
N ARG A 67 13.77 12.91 11.57
CA ARG A 67 12.72 11.89 11.50
C ARG A 67 12.74 11.21 10.13
N VAL A 68 12.05 10.08 10.01
CA VAL A 68 11.81 9.44 8.72
C VAL A 68 11.10 10.42 7.78
N SER A 69 11.56 10.52 6.53
CA SER A 69 10.91 11.33 5.50
C SER A 69 9.47 10.84 5.25
N MET A 70 8.53 11.79 5.23
CA MET A 70 7.13 11.55 4.91
C MET A 70 6.73 12.14 3.54
N VAL A 71 7.60 12.96 2.95
CA VAL A 71 7.34 13.66 1.68
C VAL A 71 7.80 12.83 0.48
N GLY A 72 8.77 11.95 0.68
CA GLY A 72 9.29 11.07 -0.38
C GLY A 72 8.16 10.27 -1.03
N GLY A 73 8.06 10.36 -2.35
CA GLY A 73 7.04 9.64 -3.13
C GLY A 73 5.65 10.29 -3.16
N GLY A 74 5.43 11.43 -2.48
CA GLY A 74 4.10 12.08 -2.39
C GLY A 74 3.41 12.24 -3.76
N SER A 75 4.12 12.72 -4.78
CA SER A 75 3.57 12.87 -6.13
C SER A 75 3.25 11.53 -6.81
N VAL A 76 4.03 10.49 -6.50
CA VAL A 76 3.81 9.15 -7.08
C VAL A 76 2.57 8.51 -6.46
N TYR A 77 2.40 8.59 -5.12
CA TYR A 77 1.23 8.00 -4.46
C TYR A 77 -0.08 8.68 -4.84
N THR A 78 -0.08 9.97 -5.18
CA THR A 78 -1.27 10.62 -5.74
C THR A 78 -1.61 10.08 -7.14
N ALA A 79 -0.61 9.79 -7.97
CA ALA A 79 -0.82 9.13 -9.26
C ALA A 79 -1.32 7.68 -9.08
N VAL A 80 -0.77 6.93 -8.12
CA VAL A 80 -1.25 5.58 -7.77
C VAL A 80 -2.73 5.63 -7.38
N GLN A 81 -3.12 6.56 -6.51
CA GLN A 81 -4.52 6.72 -6.09
C GLN A 81 -5.44 7.02 -7.28
N ASN A 82 -5.02 7.90 -8.20
CA ASN A 82 -5.80 8.21 -9.40
C ASN A 82 -5.94 6.97 -10.32
N ALA A 83 -4.89 6.19 -10.50
CA ALA A 83 -4.94 4.95 -11.27
C ALA A 83 -5.90 3.92 -10.63
N MET A 84 -5.89 3.79 -9.31
CA MET A 84 -6.82 2.91 -8.59
C MET A 84 -8.28 3.38 -8.71
N LEU A 85 -8.54 4.68 -8.66
CA LEU A 85 -9.88 5.24 -8.90
C LEU A 85 -10.34 5.00 -10.34
N ALA A 86 -9.46 5.21 -11.33
CA ALA A 86 -9.76 4.91 -12.72
C ALA A 86 -10.06 3.41 -12.92
N ALA A 87 -9.27 2.51 -12.35
CA ALA A 87 -9.55 1.08 -12.38
C ALA A 87 -10.95 0.76 -11.82
N ARG A 88 -11.34 1.43 -10.73
CA ARG A 88 -12.67 1.26 -10.14
C ARG A 88 -13.79 1.70 -11.09
N THR A 89 -13.61 2.78 -11.84
CA THR A 89 -14.63 3.23 -12.83
C THR A 89 -14.80 2.26 -14.00
N GLU A 90 -13.75 1.52 -14.32
CA GLU A 90 -13.75 0.45 -15.33
C GLU A 90 -14.23 -0.91 -14.79
N GLY A 91 -14.72 -0.96 -13.54
CA GLY A 91 -15.19 -2.20 -12.91
C GLY A 91 -14.09 -3.15 -12.47
N LEU A 92 -12.84 -2.71 -12.44
CA LEU A 92 -11.70 -3.50 -12.00
C LEU A 92 -11.53 -3.45 -10.48
N GLY A 93 -11.05 -4.57 -9.92
CA GLY A 93 -10.52 -4.65 -8.58
C GLY A 93 -9.01 -4.40 -8.57
N CYS A 94 -8.53 -3.75 -7.51
CA CYS A 94 -7.11 -3.52 -7.32
C CYS A 94 -6.76 -3.35 -5.84
N VAL A 95 -5.50 -3.53 -5.50
CA VAL A 95 -4.95 -3.26 -4.17
C VAL A 95 -3.55 -2.68 -4.31
N LEU A 96 -3.23 -1.68 -3.48
CA LEU A 96 -1.87 -1.15 -3.39
C LEU A 96 -1.07 -1.99 -2.38
N THR A 97 0.13 -2.39 -2.77
CA THR A 97 1.10 -3.00 -1.86
C THR A 97 2.50 -2.41 -2.08
N THR A 98 3.28 -2.36 -1.01
CA THR A 98 4.70 -1.93 -1.02
C THR A 98 5.64 -3.04 -0.52
N LEU A 99 5.12 -4.24 -0.26
CA LEU A 99 5.91 -5.35 0.29
C LEU A 99 6.98 -5.88 -0.69
N HIS A 100 6.82 -5.62 -1.98
CA HIS A 100 7.85 -5.90 -2.97
C HIS A 100 9.17 -5.17 -2.67
N CYS A 101 9.14 -4.03 -1.97
CA CYS A 101 10.35 -3.31 -1.54
C CYS A 101 11.25 -4.13 -0.60
N LEU A 102 10.72 -5.17 0.07
CA LEU A 102 11.54 -6.10 0.88
C LEU A 102 12.43 -7.03 0.02
N ALA A 103 12.21 -7.04 -1.29
CA ALA A 103 12.98 -7.77 -2.29
C ALA A 103 13.16 -6.89 -3.54
N GLU A 104 13.46 -5.59 -3.33
CA GLU A 104 13.48 -4.60 -4.40
C GLU A 104 14.49 -4.93 -5.49
N ASP A 105 15.68 -5.41 -5.12
CA ASP A 105 16.73 -5.75 -6.09
C ASP A 105 16.27 -6.88 -7.02
N GLU A 106 15.64 -7.93 -6.47
CA GLU A 106 15.07 -9.03 -7.26
C GLU A 106 13.95 -8.56 -8.19
N VAL A 107 13.12 -7.61 -7.73
CA VAL A 107 12.05 -7.01 -8.53
C VAL A 107 12.62 -6.17 -9.66
N LYS A 108 13.64 -5.37 -9.38
CA LYS A 108 14.31 -4.52 -10.38
C LYS A 108 14.99 -5.37 -11.45
N GLU A 109 15.65 -6.44 -11.07
CA GLU A 109 16.25 -7.40 -12.01
C GLU A 109 15.18 -8.04 -12.90
N ALA A 110 14.09 -8.56 -12.30
CA ALA A 110 13.03 -9.24 -13.04
C ALA A 110 12.25 -8.34 -14.00
N LEU A 111 12.19 -7.02 -13.73
CA LEU A 111 11.48 -6.02 -14.54
C LEU A 111 12.42 -5.13 -15.38
N GLU A 112 13.73 -5.41 -15.37
CA GLU A 112 14.75 -4.64 -16.08
C GLU A 112 14.71 -3.14 -15.73
N ILE A 113 14.39 -2.82 -14.44
CA ILE A 113 14.35 -1.45 -13.95
C ILE A 113 15.80 -0.93 -13.83
N PRO A 114 16.12 0.24 -14.42
CA PRO A 114 17.48 0.75 -14.42
C PRO A 114 18.04 0.99 -13.00
N GLU A 115 19.36 0.85 -12.86
CA GLU A 115 20.05 1.22 -11.63
C GLU A 115 19.77 2.69 -11.27
N GLY A 116 19.61 2.94 -9.96
CA GLY A 116 19.29 4.28 -9.44
C GLY A 116 17.80 4.61 -9.39
N TRP A 117 16.95 3.84 -10.08
CA TRP A 117 15.50 3.97 -9.93
C TRP A 117 15.01 3.20 -8.70
N ALA A 118 13.94 3.67 -8.09
CA ALA A 118 13.27 3.05 -6.96
C ALA A 118 11.87 2.55 -7.34
N THR A 119 11.45 1.45 -6.72
CA THR A 119 10.07 0.97 -6.78
C THR A 119 9.27 1.57 -5.62
N LEU A 120 8.06 2.08 -5.87
CA LEU A 120 7.25 2.74 -4.85
C LEU A 120 5.97 1.98 -4.52
N ALA A 121 5.22 1.58 -5.54
CA ALA A 121 3.97 0.87 -5.36
C ALA A 121 3.79 -0.19 -6.42
N MET A 122 3.20 -1.30 -6.02
CA MET A 122 2.74 -2.36 -6.90
C MET A 122 1.23 -2.47 -6.77
N VAL A 123 0.52 -2.48 -7.89
CA VAL A 123 -0.93 -2.53 -7.94
C VAL A 123 -1.36 -3.65 -8.90
N PRO A 124 -1.64 -4.86 -8.40
CA PRO A 124 -2.31 -5.88 -9.18
C PRO A 124 -3.73 -5.44 -9.53
N LEU A 125 -4.13 -5.69 -10.76
CA LEU A 125 -5.44 -5.37 -11.33
C LEU A 125 -6.10 -6.63 -11.86
N GLY A 126 -7.42 -6.74 -11.69
CA GLY A 126 -8.20 -7.84 -12.23
C GLY A 126 -9.69 -7.60 -12.05
N TYR A 127 -10.50 -8.46 -12.63
CA TYR A 127 -11.94 -8.43 -12.37
C TYR A 127 -12.23 -9.00 -10.98
N PRO A 128 -13.01 -8.30 -10.14
CA PRO A 128 -13.31 -8.76 -8.80
C PRO A 128 -14.20 -10.01 -8.82
N ILE A 129 -13.99 -10.90 -7.87
CA ILE A 129 -14.86 -12.06 -7.66
C ILE A 129 -16.16 -11.59 -6.96
N GLY A 130 -17.31 -12.03 -7.45
CA GLY A 130 -18.62 -11.71 -6.89
C GLY A 130 -19.00 -10.24 -7.06
N SER A 131 -19.58 -9.63 -6.01
CA SER A 131 -20.02 -8.22 -6.03
C SER A 131 -18.86 -7.20 -5.92
N GLY A 132 -17.62 -7.67 -5.78
CA GLY A 132 -16.45 -6.82 -5.66
C GLY A 132 -16.22 -6.32 -4.23
N HIS A 133 -16.28 -5.01 -4.02
CA HIS A 133 -15.84 -4.40 -2.76
C HIS A 133 -16.89 -4.50 -1.65
N GLY A 134 -16.44 -4.84 -0.45
CA GLY A 134 -17.23 -4.79 0.76
C GLY A 134 -17.48 -3.35 1.26
N PRO A 135 -18.25 -3.19 2.36
CA PRO A 135 -18.49 -1.88 2.96
C PRO A 135 -17.20 -1.23 3.44
N ILE A 136 -17.11 0.08 3.24
CA ILE A 136 -15.96 0.87 3.68
C ILE A 136 -16.26 1.43 5.07
N THR A 137 -15.37 1.16 6.03
CA THR A 137 -15.39 1.81 7.34
C THR A 137 -14.38 2.97 7.34
N ARG A 138 -14.84 4.17 7.68
CA ARG A 138 -14.02 5.38 7.78
C ARG A 138 -14.37 6.13 9.06
N GLN A 139 -13.39 6.81 9.62
CA GLN A 139 -13.64 7.83 10.64
C GLN A 139 -14.39 9.01 10.02
N SER A 140 -15.17 9.73 10.83
CA SER A 140 -15.82 10.95 10.36
C SER A 140 -14.78 12.03 10.04
N ALA A 141 -15.11 12.94 9.13
CA ALA A 141 -14.22 14.07 8.83
C ALA A 141 -13.93 14.89 10.10
N ALA A 142 -14.93 15.11 10.96
CA ALA A 142 -14.77 15.82 12.23
C ALA A 142 -13.80 15.16 13.22
N ALA A 143 -13.52 13.87 13.07
CA ALA A 143 -12.50 13.18 13.88
C ALA A 143 -11.07 13.37 13.35
N LEU A 144 -10.92 13.86 12.12
CA LEU A 144 -9.63 13.94 11.41
C LEU A 144 -9.26 15.36 10.99
N ALA A 145 -10.23 16.29 10.99
CA ALA A 145 -10.04 17.68 10.62
C ALA A 145 -10.11 18.59 11.86
N PHE A 146 -9.29 19.62 11.86
CA PHE A 146 -9.20 20.59 12.94
C PHE A 146 -9.18 22.00 12.35
N ASP A 147 -9.80 22.96 13.06
CA ASP A 147 -9.77 24.36 12.67
C ASP A 147 -8.51 25.02 13.25
N ASP A 148 -7.75 25.71 12.39
CA ASP A 148 -6.56 26.50 12.69
C ASP A 148 -5.42 25.80 13.45
N ALA A 149 -5.72 24.97 14.47
CA ALA A 149 -4.72 24.28 15.27
C ALA A 149 -5.11 22.83 15.54
N PHE A 150 -4.09 21.96 15.66
CA PHE A 150 -4.31 20.55 15.97
C PHE A 150 -5.04 20.38 17.30
N GLY A 151 -6.15 19.62 17.29
CA GLY A 151 -7.00 19.38 18.47
C GLY A 151 -8.16 20.36 18.64
N VAL A 152 -8.24 21.43 17.85
CA VAL A 152 -9.40 22.32 17.82
C VAL A 152 -10.48 21.69 16.93
N ALA A 153 -11.65 21.42 17.49
CA ALA A 153 -12.72 20.74 16.78
C ALA A 153 -13.12 21.50 15.50
N TRP A 154 -13.25 20.76 14.41
CA TRP A 154 -13.76 21.30 13.15
C TRP A 154 -15.25 21.65 13.31
N SER A 155 -15.61 22.90 13.02
CA SER A 155 -16.96 23.46 13.12
C SER A 155 -17.76 23.34 11.81
#